data_c3d231a00d0c9b0cb7864929a192d795
#
_entry.id   c3d231a00d0c9b0cb7864929a192d795
#
_cell.length_a   1.000
_cell.length_b   1.000
_cell.length_c   1.000
_cell.angle_alpha   90.00
_cell.angle_beta   90.00
_cell.angle_gamma   90.00
#
_symmetry.space_group_name_H-M   'P 1'
#
loop_
_entity.id
_entity.type
_entity.pdbx_description
1 polymer ?
#
loop_
_entity_poly.entity_id
_entity_poly.type
_entity_poly.pdbx_seq_one_letter_code
_entity_poly.pdbx_strand_id
1 'polypeptide(L)'
;MVDAVEGISSWEEEMLRLFEKKEIPYLVVYNKMDLLTGKSEQEPVVEHTAYVSARTREGIQQLKEQMARLTSQETDEKRLVADLVKPFDTVILVVPIDKAAPKGRLILPQQQVIRDLLDIGAMPFVCRESELSETFAKLKEAPALVITDSQVFPLVDRLTPPQVRLTSFSILFARYKGDLKQAAEGAKALEMIQDGDPILISEGCTHHRQCGDIGTEKLPDWIRQYTGKAPEFHFTSGTEFPEDVSGYKLIVHCGGCMLNAREMKSRLRSAADQEIPMTNYGILIAYMKGILKRSMGALEPIR
;
A
#
# COMPACT_ATOMS: atom_id res chain seq x y z
N MET A 1 7.41 25.87 5.19
CA MET A 1 8.42 26.95 5.20
C MET A 1 7.70 28.21 5.66
N VAL A 2 8.24 28.93 6.63
CA VAL A 2 7.62 30.07 7.30
C VAL A 2 8.47 31.30 7.01
N ASP A 3 7.84 32.47 6.85
CA ASP A 3 8.53 33.76 6.83
C ASP A 3 8.94 34.11 8.24
N ALA A 4 10.23 34.29 8.50
CA ALA A 4 10.74 34.56 9.84
C ALA A 4 10.26 35.95 10.42
N VAL A 5 9.86 36.87 9.53
CA VAL A 5 9.33 38.16 9.91
C VAL A 5 7.87 38.10 10.33
N GLU A 6 7.07 37.28 9.63
CA GLU A 6 5.63 37.11 9.85
C GLU A 6 5.31 36.08 10.95
N GLY A 7 6.20 35.08 11.12
CA GLY A 7 6.00 33.98 12.05
C GLY A 7 5.02 32.93 11.57
N ILE A 8 4.64 32.02 12.46
CA ILE A 8 3.70 30.91 12.17
C ILE A 8 2.27 31.47 12.16
N SER A 9 1.53 31.20 11.06
CA SER A 9 0.11 31.52 10.94
C SER A 9 -0.78 30.41 11.51
N SER A 10 -2.07 30.69 11.69
CA SER A 10 -3.06 29.71 12.14
C SER A 10 -3.18 28.50 11.19
N TRP A 11 -3.01 28.72 9.88
CA TRP A 11 -3.01 27.64 8.89
C TRP A 11 -1.80 26.70 9.07
N GLU A 12 -0.63 27.25 9.32
CA GLU A 12 0.59 26.46 9.55
C GLU A 12 0.51 25.70 10.88
N GLU A 13 -0.09 26.28 11.93
CA GLU A 13 -0.36 25.55 13.18
C GLU A 13 -1.30 24.36 12.96
N GLU A 14 -2.35 24.51 12.15
CA GLU A 14 -3.25 23.41 11.81
C GLU A 14 -2.52 22.31 11.06
N MET A 15 -1.66 22.67 10.10
CA MET A 15 -0.82 21.70 9.38
C MET A 15 0.15 20.96 10.31
N LEU A 16 0.78 21.65 11.27
CA LEU A 16 1.67 21.01 12.24
C LEU A 16 0.93 19.99 13.11
N ARG A 17 -0.27 20.34 13.61
CA ARG A 17 -1.13 19.40 14.36
C ARG A 17 -1.50 18.18 13.52
N LEU A 18 -1.77 18.36 12.23
CA LEU A 18 -2.05 17.26 11.30
C LEU A 18 -0.83 16.36 11.13
N PHE A 19 0.38 16.93 11.01
CA PHE A 19 1.62 16.15 10.90
C PHE A 19 1.89 15.35 12.17
N GLU A 20 1.68 15.92 13.35
CA GLU A 20 1.79 15.23 14.63
C GLU A 20 0.77 14.10 14.74
N LYS A 21 -0.51 14.37 14.46
CA LYS A 21 -1.58 13.35 14.45
C LYS A 21 -1.28 12.17 13.52
N LYS A 22 -0.66 12.43 12.37
CA LYS A 22 -0.30 11.40 11.37
C LYS A 22 1.12 10.86 11.53
N GLU A 23 1.85 11.28 12.56
CA GLU A 23 3.26 10.92 12.79
C GLU A 23 4.14 11.17 11.56
N ILE A 24 3.87 12.25 10.83
CA ILE A 24 4.67 12.67 9.68
C ILE A 24 5.89 13.43 10.16
N PRO A 25 7.14 12.98 9.92
CA PRO A 25 8.31 13.78 10.23
C PRO A 25 8.25 15.09 9.46
N TYR A 26 8.46 16.17 10.17
CA TYR A 26 8.48 17.51 9.57
C TYR A 26 9.64 18.33 10.08
N LEU A 27 9.96 19.38 9.36
CA LEU A 27 10.91 20.41 9.76
C LEU A 27 10.31 21.76 9.42
N VAL A 28 10.17 22.61 10.43
CA VAL A 28 9.74 24.00 10.26
C VAL A 28 10.96 24.82 9.88
N VAL A 29 10.93 25.43 8.70
CA VAL A 29 12.03 26.21 8.17
C VAL A 29 11.63 27.68 8.16
N TYR A 30 12.24 28.48 9.06
CA TYR A 30 12.10 29.93 9.10
C TYR A 30 13.09 30.55 8.10
N ASN A 31 12.56 31.08 7.00
CA ASN A 31 13.36 31.74 5.96
C ASN A 31 13.31 33.25 6.10
N LYS A 32 14.22 33.96 5.43
CA LYS A 32 14.41 35.42 5.46
C LYS A 32 15.01 35.92 6.78
N MET A 33 15.85 35.12 7.44
CA MET A 33 16.53 35.52 8.67
C MET A 33 17.38 36.80 8.47
N ASP A 34 17.81 37.09 7.26
CA ASP A 34 18.54 38.32 6.89
C ASP A 34 17.72 39.61 7.08
N LEU A 35 16.40 39.52 7.22
CA LEU A 35 15.53 40.65 7.47
C LEU A 35 15.30 40.93 8.96
N LEU A 36 15.69 40.02 9.85
CA LEU A 36 15.59 40.20 11.28
C LEU A 36 16.82 40.95 11.79
N THR A 37 16.75 42.27 11.81
CA THR A 37 17.81 43.16 12.34
C THR A 37 17.84 43.07 13.86
N GLY A 38 18.94 42.53 14.45
CA GLY A 38 19.28 42.71 15.87
C GLY A 38 19.28 41.46 16.74
N LYS A 39 19.13 40.24 16.21
CA LYS A 39 19.29 38.99 16.98
C LYS A 39 20.39 38.12 16.41
N SER A 40 21.63 38.36 16.88
CA SER A 40 22.73 37.43 16.75
C SER A 40 22.96 36.67 18.08
N GLU A 41 21.93 36.13 18.64
CA GLU A 41 22.07 35.06 19.64
C GLU A 41 21.54 33.80 19.02
N GLN A 42 22.38 32.78 19.07
CA GLN A 42 22.02 31.42 18.64
C GLN A 42 20.73 31.05 19.37
N GLU A 43 19.59 31.19 18.63
CA GLU A 43 18.34 30.63 19.16
C GLU A 43 18.56 29.14 19.41
N PRO A 44 18.09 28.60 20.54
CA PRO A 44 18.30 27.22 20.86
C PRO A 44 17.79 26.35 19.68
N VAL A 45 18.58 25.34 19.30
CA VAL A 45 18.15 24.37 18.32
C VAL A 45 16.89 23.71 18.89
N VAL A 46 15.75 24.22 18.51
CA VAL A 46 14.47 23.61 18.85
C VAL A 46 14.31 22.42 17.94
N GLU A 47 14.03 21.28 18.53
CA GLU A 47 13.80 20.05 17.80
C GLU A 47 12.77 20.30 16.70
N HIS A 48 13.03 19.86 15.47
CA HIS A 48 12.22 20.10 14.29
C HIS A 48 12.17 21.53 13.73
N THR A 49 13.15 22.39 14.02
CA THR A 49 13.23 23.74 13.44
C THR A 49 14.57 24.02 12.76
N ALA A 50 14.55 24.83 11.71
CA ALA A 50 15.73 25.34 11.04
C ALA A 50 15.54 26.82 10.69
N TYR A 51 16.61 27.61 10.85
CA TYR A 51 16.64 29.03 10.54
C TYR A 51 17.57 29.28 9.37
N VAL A 52 17.06 29.89 8.31
CA VAL A 52 17.82 30.07 7.05
C VAL A 52 17.58 31.44 6.42
N SER A 53 18.53 31.86 5.60
CA SER A 53 18.31 32.90 4.60
C SER A 53 18.65 32.35 3.23
N ALA A 54 17.64 32.21 2.39
CA ALA A 54 17.83 31.80 1.00
C ALA A 54 18.63 32.84 0.22
N ARG A 55 18.56 34.13 0.63
CA ARG A 55 19.27 35.24 -0.01
C ARG A 55 20.76 35.23 0.30
N THR A 56 21.14 35.08 1.57
CA THR A 56 22.54 35.08 2.03
C THR A 56 23.15 33.67 2.00
N ARG A 57 22.33 32.64 1.88
CA ARG A 57 22.67 31.20 1.98
C ARG A 57 23.07 30.74 3.40
N GLU A 58 22.87 31.61 4.39
CA GLU A 58 23.10 31.26 5.78
C GLU A 58 22.14 30.13 6.23
N GLY A 59 22.62 29.18 7.02
CA GLY A 59 21.83 28.06 7.55
C GLY A 59 21.47 26.97 6.53
N ILE A 60 21.74 27.16 5.23
CA ILE A 60 21.32 26.18 4.17
C ILE A 60 22.04 24.83 4.32
N GLN A 61 23.30 24.81 4.73
CA GLN A 61 24.03 23.55 4.90
C GLN A 61 23.47 22.74 6.06
N GLN A 62 23.21 23.40 7.19
CA GLN A 62 22.59 22.80 8.39
C GLN A 62 21.19 22.26 8.08
N LEU A 63 20.38 23.02 7.30
CA LEU A 63 19.09 22.56 6.81
C LEU A 63 19.20 21.25 6.02
N LYS A 64 20.15 21.15 5.08
CA LYS A 64 20.37 19.93 4.30
C LYS A 64 20.72 18.74 5.18
N GLU A 65 21.57 18.95 6.20
CA GLU A 65 21.95 17.89 7.15
C GLU A 65 20.77 17.45 8.01
N GLN A 66 19.93 18.37 8.49
CA GLN A 66 18.71 18.04 9.23
C GLN A 66 17.72 17.27 8.36
N MET A 67 17.50 17.70 7.11
CA MET A 67 16.67 16.97 6.16
C MET A 67 17.18 15.54 5.90
N ALA A 68 18.50 15.39 5.71
CA ALA A 68 19.11 14.08 5.53
C ALA A 68 18.90 13.16 6.74
N ARG A 69 18.99 13.69 7.96
CA ARG A 69 18.71 12.91 9.19
C ARG A 69 17.24 12.49 9.30
N LEU A 70 16.30 13.36 8.94
CA LEU A 70 14.88 13.03 8.94
C LEU A 70 14.55 11.91 7.96
N THR A 71 15.20 11.88 6.80
CA THR A 71 14.96 10.84 5.79
C THR A 71 15.67 9.51 6.09
N SER A 72 16.80 9.55 6.80
CA SER A 72 17.58 8.34 7.14
C SER A 72 16.91 7.44 8.20
N GLN A 73 15.92 7.91 8.94
CA GLN A 73 15.18 7.09 9.92
C GLN A 73 14.18 6.13 9.27
N GLU A 74 13.96 6.19 7.97
CA GLU A 74 12.95 5.37 7.24
C GLU A 74 13.51 4.20 6.43
N THR A 75 14.78 3.88 6.56
CA THR A 75 15.36 2.70 5.89
C THR A 75 15.09 1.40 6.63
N ASP A 76 13.84 1.10 6.96
CA ASP A 76 13.38 -0.28 6.94
C ASP A 76 13.29 -0.66 5.46
N GLU A 77 14.33 -1.27 4.91
CA GLU A 77 14.40 -1.71 3.50
C GLU A 77 13.41 -2.87 3.26
N LYS A 78 12.11 -2.61 3.51
CA LYS A 78 11.08 -3.57 3.14
C LYS A 78 11.15 -3.77 1.63
N ARG A 79 11.45 -4.97 1.20
CA ARG A 79 11.40 -5.36 -0.20
C ARG A 79 9.99 -5.78 -0.56
N LEU A 80 9.58 -5.50 -1.78
CA LEU A 80 8.24 -5.88 -2.26
C LEU A 80 8.17 -7.39 -2.49
N VAL A 81 9.16 -7.94 -3.20
CA VAL A 81 9.27 -9.37 -3.56
C VAL A 81 10.71 -9.87 -3.58
N ALA A 82 11.70 -8.99 -3.62
CA ALA A 82 13.10 -9.34 -3.81
C ALA A 82 13.69 -10.24 -2.70
N ASP A 83 13.18 -10.17 -1.48
CA ASP A 83 13.58 -11.02 -0.36
C ASP A 83 12.93 -12.42 -0.37
N LEU A 84 12.01 -12.65 -1.31
CA LEU A 84 11.31 -13.93 -1.46
C LEU A 84 11.93 -14.85 -2.51
N VAL A 85 12.91 -14.38 -3.27
CA VAL A 85 13.54 -15.10 -4.38
C VAL A 85 15.02 -14.79 -4.45
N LYS A 86 15.79 -15.58 -5.19
CA LYS A 86 17.24 -15.43 -5.36
C LYS A 86 17.58 -14.91 -6.77
N PRO A 87 18.78 -14.38 -6.99
CA PRO A 87 19.28 -14.10 -8.34
C PRO A 87 19.15 -15.35 -9.23
N PHE A 88 18.75 -15.15 -10.49
CA PHE A 88 18.49 -16.16 -11.50
C PHE A 88 17.22 -17.03 -11.28
N ASP A 89 16.51 -16.88 -10.16
CA ASP A 89 15.22 -17.54 -10.01
C ASP A 89 14.23 -17.07 -11.08
N THR A 90 13.47 -18.00 -11.62
CA THR A 90 12.34 -17.71 -12.52
C THR A 90 11.10 -17.38 -11.69
N VAL A 91 10.47 -16.25 -12.00
CA VAL A 91 9.20 -15.83 -11.38
C VAL A 91 8.15 -15.62 -12.48
N ILE A 92 7.01 -16.29 -12.38
CA ILE A 92 5.91 -16.08 -13.33
C ILE A 92 4.99 -14.98 -12.79
N LEU A 93 4.71 -13.97 -13.62
CA LEU A 93 3.76 -12.91 -13.36
C LEU A 93 2.53 -13.10 -14.25
N VAL A 94 1.41 -13.47 -13.65
CA VAL A 94 0.15 -13.68 -14.39
C VAL A 94 -0.65 -12.38 -14.39
N VAL A 95 -0.75 -11.77 -15.56
CA VAL A 95 -1.34 -10.45 -15.78
C VAL A 95 -2.51 -10.58 -16.75
N PRO A 96 -3.76 -10.53 -16.25
CA PRO A 96 -4.93 -10.54 -17.10
C PRO A 96 -4.99 -9.26 -17.96
N ILE A 97 -5.60 -9.37 -19.13
CA ILE A 97 -5.89 -8.19 -19.94
C ILE A 97 -7.17 -7.54 -19.39
N ASP A 98 -6.95 -6.52 -18.56
CA ASP A 98 -8.02 -5.74 -17.99
C ASP A 98 -8.38 -4.55 -18.91
N LYS A 99 -9.68 -4.40 -19.21
CA LYS A 99 -10.18 -3.27 -20.02
C LYS A 99 -10.09 -1.94 -19.28
N ALA A 100 -10.04 -1.97 -17.94
CA ALA A 100 -9.87 -0.78 -17.08
C ALA A 100 -8.39 -0.33 -16.99
N ALA A 101 -7.44 -1.20 -17.34
CA ALA A 101 -6.03 -0.82 -17.36
C ALA A 101 -5.73 0.20 -18.47
N PRO A 102 -4.81 1.15 -18.26
CA PRO A 102 -4.39 2.08 -19.30
C PRO A 102 -3.90 1.31 -20.54
N LYS A 103 -4.46 1.65 -21.71
CA LYS A 103 -4.14 0.97 -22.96
C LYS A 103 -2.63 0.98 -23.23
N GLY A 104 -2.07 -0.20 -23.49
CA GLY A 104 -0.63 -0.37 -23.81
C GLY A 104 0.30 -0.25 -22.60
N ARG A 105 -0.20 -0.32 -21.36
CA ARG A 105 0.63 -0.21 -20.16
C ARG A 105 0.28 -1.31 -19.14
N LEU A 106 1.29 -1.74 -18.40
CA LEU A 106 1.09 -2.47 -17.16
C LEU A 106 0.66 -1.49 -16.06
N ILE A 107 -0.12 -1.96 -15.10
CA ILE A 107 -0.48 -1.15 -13.93
C ILE A 107 0.70 -1.06 -12.95
N LEU A 108 0.69 -0.04 -12.10
CA LEU A 108 1.80 0.26 -11.18
C LEU A 108 2.26 -0.93 -10.33
N PRO A 109 1.40 -1.76 -9.73
CA PRO A 109 1.83 -2.94 -8.96
C PRO A 109 2.67 -3.92 -9.78
N GLN A 110 2.28 -4.17 -11.02
CA GLN A 110 2.98 -5.07 -11.92
C GLN A 110 4.37 -4.53 -12.28
N GLN A 111 4.45 -3.23 -12.61
CA GLN A 111 5.71 -2.55 -12.93
C GLN A 111 6.68 -2.56 -11.74
N GLN A 112 6.20 -2.30 -10.52
CA GLN A 112 7.04 -2.28 -9.32
C GLN A 112 7.57 -3.67 -8.97
N VAL A 113 6.76 -4.72 -9.10
CA VAL A 113 7.21 -6.10 -8.88
C VAL A 113 8.24 -6.52 -9.93
N ILE A 114 8.01 -6.20 -11.21
CA ILE A 114 9.00 -6.48 -12.27
C ILE A 114 10.32 -5.78 -11.95
N ARG A 115 10.27 -4.50 -11.57
CA ARG A 115 11.47 -3.73 -11.25
C ARG A 115 12.22 -4.31 -10.05
N ASP A 116 11.53 -4.64 -8.97
CA ASP A 116 12.13 -5.22 -7.76
C ASP A 116 12.81 -6.58 -8.05
N LEU A 117 12.22 -7.41 -8.92
CA LEU A 117 12.83 -8.66 -9.39
C LEU A 117 14.08 -8.43 -10.23
N LEU A 118 14.04 -7.48 -11.16
CA LEU A 118 15.20 -7.15 -12.01
C LEU A 118 16.37 -6.59 -11.19
N ASP A 119 16.10 -5.81 -10.17
CA ASP A 119 17.12 -5.20 -9.31
C ASP A 119 17.96 -6.25 -8.56
N ILE A 120 17.41 -7.43 -8.30
CA ILE A 120 18.17 -8.55 -7.69
C ILE A 120 18.66 -9.58 -8.71
N GLY A 121 18.42 -9.38 -10.01
CA GLY A 121 18.82 -10.32 -11.06
C GLY A 121 17.94 -11.57 -11.17
N ALA A 122 16.70 -11.56 -10.67
CA ALA A 122 15.72 -12.59 -10.94
C ALA A 122 15.11 -12.43 -12.33
N MET A 123 14.51 -13.49 -12.87
CA MET A 123 13.98 -13.55 -14.24
C MET A 123 12.45 -13.57 -14.26
N PRO A 124 11.78 -12.41 -14.42
CA PRO A 124 10.33 -12.37 -14.52
C PRO A 124 9.83 -12.83 -15.89
N PHE A 125 8.94 -13.82 -15.91
CA PHE A 125 8.15 -14.22 -17.07
C PHE A 125 6.73 -13.68 -16.94
N VAL A 126 6.32 -12.81 -17.85
CA VAL A 126 4.98 -12.23 -17.85
C VAL A 126 4.11 -12.95 -18.87
N CYS A 127 2.96 -13.45 -18.41
CA CYS A 127 1.98 -14.14 -19.27
C CYS A 127 0.54 -13.80 -18.84
N ARG A 128 -0.41 -14.08 -19.71
CA ARG A 128 -1.83 -14.03 -19.36
C ARG A 128 -2.24 -15.32 -18.65
N GLU A 129 -3.36 -15.28 -17.97
CA GLU A 129 -3.93 -16.44 -17.29
C GLU A 129 -4.20 -17.61 -18.24
N SER A 130 -4.57 -17.32 -19.49
CA SER A 130 -4.80 -18.33 -20.54
C SER A 130 -3.51 -19.01 -21.04
N GLU A 131 -2.35 -18.39 -20.80
CA GLU A 131 -1.05 -18.86 -21.27
C GLU A 131 -0.23 -19.55 -20.17
N LEU A 132 -0.74 -19.59 -18.94
CA LEU A 132 0.01 -20.09 -17.79
C LEU A 132 0.46 -21.54 -17.95
N SER A 133 -0.42 -22.44 -18.41
CA SER A 133 -0.08 -23.86 -18.61
C SER A 133 1.03 -24.04 -19.64
N GLU A 134 0.96 -23.30 -20.76
CA GLU A 134 1.99 -23.31 -21.79
C GLU A 134 3.31 -22.68 -21.29
N THR A 135 3.22 -21.66 -20.45
CA THR A 135 4.40 -21.06 -19.82
C THR A 135 5.12 -22.08 -18.94
N PHE A 136 4.38 -22.83 -18.10
CA PHE A 136 4.98 -23.92 -17.32
C PHE A 136 5.66 -24.97 -18.20
N ALA A 137 5.02 -25.36 -19.31
CA ALA A 137 5.57 -26.37 -20.23
C ALA A 137 6.87 -25.93 -20.91
N LYS A 138 7.08 -24.63 -21.09
CA LYS A 138 8.31 -24.07 -21.69
C LYS A 138 9.48 -23.88 -20.73
N LEU A 139 9.22 -23.91 -19.42
CA LEU A 139 10.26 -23.78 -18.41
C LEU A 139 10.99 -25.12 -18.23
N LYS A 140 12.31 -25.07 -18.15
CA LYS A 140 13.14 -26.25 -17.84
C LYS A 140 13.04 -26.66 -16.38
N GLU A 141 12.85 -25.68 -15.51
CA GLU A 141 12.77 -25.85 -14.06
C GLU A 141 11.49 -25.20 -13.52
N ALA A 142 11.00 -25.69 -12.38
CA ALA A 142 9.84 -25.07 -11.74
C ALA A 142 10.16 -23.63 -11.31
N PRO A 143 9.25 -22.68 -11.51
CA PRO A 143 9.47 -21.31 -11.04
C PRO A 143 9.50 -21.25 -9.52
N ALA A 144 10.32 -20.35 -8.97
CA ALA A 144 10.43 -20.14 -7.53
C ALA A 144 9.15 -19.52 -6.94
N LEU A 145 8.42 -18.73 -7.74
CA LEU A 145 7.21 -18.04 -7.31
C LEU A 145 6.31 -17.74 -8.51
N VAL A 146 4.99 -17.85 -8.30
CA VAL A 146 3.96 -17.32 -9.20
C VAL A 146 3.25 -16.16 -8.50
N ILE A 147 3.11 -15.04 -9.19
CA ILE A 147 2.42 -13.84 -8.69
C ILE A 147 1.30 -13.51 -9.66
N THR A 148 0.08 -13.38 -9.16
CA THR A 148 -1.10 -13.17 -9.99
C THR A 148 -1.91 -11.95 -9.60
N ASP A 149 -2.75 -11.49 -10.51
CA ASP A 149 -3.81 -10.56 -10.17
C ASP A 149 -4.92 -11.26 -9.37
N SER A 150 -5.50 -10.56 -8.41
CA SER A 150 -6.52 -11.12 -7.52
C SER A 150 -7.79 -11.54 -8.26
N GLN A 151 -8.10 -10.95 -9.42
CA GLN A 151 -9.27 -11.30 -10.23
C GLN A 151 -9.22 -12.73 -10.78
N VAL A 152 -8.03 -13.19 -11.16
CA VAL A 152 -7.83 -14.52 -11.77
C VAL A 152 -7.21 -15.52 -10.79
N PHE A 153 -7.09 -15.17 -9.52
CA PHE A 153 -6.44 -15.99 -8.50
C PHE A 153 -6.99 -17.43 -8.42
N PRO A 154 -8.32 -17.69 -8.43
CA PRO A 154 -8.82 -19.05 -8.36
C PRO A 154 -8.46 -19.91 -9.58
N LEU A 155 -8.34 -19.30 -10.75
CA LEU A 155 -7.90 -20.01 -11.95
C LEU A 155 -6.42 -20.35 -11.88
N VAL A 156 -5.60 -19.35 -11.50
CA VAL A 156 -4.15 -19.51 -11.39
C VAL A 156 -3.79 -20.52 -10.30
N ASP A 157 -4.53 -20.54 -9.18
CA ASP A 157 -4.33 -21.52 -8.11
C ASP A 157 -4.53 -22.95 -8.61
N ARG A 158 -5.59 -23.21 -9.40
CA ARG A 158 -5.84 -24.54 -9.98
C ARG A 158 -4.79 -24.98 -11.00
N LEU A 159 -4.22 -24.03 -11.74
CA LEU A 159 -3.21 -24.31 -12.78
C LEU A 159 -1.79 -24.38 -12.22
N THR A 160 -1.54 -23.82 -11.04
CA THR A 160 -0.22 -23.81 -10.43
C THR A 160 0.00 -25.06 -9.57
N PRO A 161 1.04 -25.86 -9.83
CA PRO A 161 1.33 -27.06 -9.04
C PRO A 161 1.42 -26.74 -7.54
N PRO A 162 0.97 -27.64 -6.63
CA PRO A 162 0.92 -27.37 -5.19
C PRO A 162 2.28 -27.03 -4.56
N GLN A 163 3.36 -27.58 -5.11
CA GLN A 163 4.73 -27.33 -4.65
C GLN A 163 5.29 -25.96 -5.06
N VAL A 164 4.67 -25.29 -6.03
CA VAL A 164 5.08 -23.95 -6.47
C VAL A 164 4.42 -22.91 -5.59
N ARG A 165 5.23 -21.99 -5.08
CA ARG A 165 4.78 -20.87 -4.25
C ARG A 165 3.87 -19.95 -5.08
N LEU A 166 2.75 -19.52 -4.51
CA LEU A 166 1.76 -18.70 -5.20
C LEU A 166 1.27 -17.57 -4.30
N THR A 167 1.30 -16.34 -4.80
CA THR A 167 0.74 -15.17 -4.13
C THR A 167 0.11 -14.20 -5.14
N SER A 168 -0.38 -13.06 -4.69
CA SER A 168 -0.91 -12.01 -5.57
C SER A 168 -0.22 -10.66 -5.36
N PHE A 169 -0.27 -9.80 -6.40
CA PHE A 169 0.23 -8.42 -6.31
C PHE A 169 -0.37 -7.69 -5.10
N SER A 170 -1.67 -7.84 -4.86
CA SER A 170 -2.37 -7.17 -3.76
C SER A 170 -1.89 -7.65 -2.38
N ILE A 171 -1.57 -8.94 -2.21
CA ILE A 171 -1.02 -9.50 -0.97
C ILE A 171 0.42 -9.01 -0.75
N LEU A 172 1.24 -8.96 -1.80
CA LEU A 172 2.59 -8.37 -1.71
C LEU A 172 2.55 -6.91 -1.27
N PHE A 173 1.62 -6.11 -1.80
CA PHE A 173 1.45 -4.72 -1.37
C PHE A 173 0.94 -4.57 0.05
N ALA A 174 0.07 -5.48 0.53
CA ALA A 174 -0.34 -5.51 1.94
C ALA A 174 0.85 -5.76 2.87
N ARG A 175 1.76 -6.66 2.47
CA ARG A 175 3.02 -6.92 3.18
C ARG A 175 3.95 -5.71 3.15
N TYR A 176 4.10 -5.09 2.00
CA TYR A 176 5.07 -4.01 1.76
C TYR A 176 4.67 -2.70 2.45
N LYS A 177 3.40 -2.28 2.35
CA LYS A 177 2.93 -0.98 2.84
C LYS A 177 2.12 -1.04 4.13
N GLY A 178 1.64 -2.24 4.53
CA GLY A 178 0.71 -2.41 5.63
C GLY A 178 1.16 -3.40 6.69
N ASP A 179 0.16 -4.02 7.31
CA ASP A 179 0.30 -5.15 8.22
C ASP A 179 -0.47 -6.36 7.66
N LEU A 180 0.30 -7.34 7.18
CA LEU A 180 -0.25 -8.54 6.55
C LEU A 180 -1.04 -9.41 7.54
N LYS A 181 -0.58 -9.49 8.80
CA LYS A 181 -1.26 -10.28 9.85
C LYS A 181 -2.59 -9.66 10.22
N GLN A 182 -2.59 -8.35 10.48
CA GLN A 182 -3.82 -7.61 10.77
C GLN A 182 -4.84 -7.75 9.63
N ALA A 183 -4.40 -7.62 8.37
CA ALA A 183 -5.28 -7.76 7.22
C ALA A 183 -5.84 -9.18 7.05
N ALA A 184 -5.04 -10.22 7.35
CA ALA A 184 -5.48 -11.61 7.32
C ALA A 184 -6.49 -11.92 8.45
N GLU A 185 -6.27 -11.39 9.66
CA GLU A 185 -7.25 -11.50 10.75
C GLU A 185 -8.52 -10.72 10.42
N GLY A 186 -8.41 -9.52 9.84
CA GLY A 186 -9.56 -8.72 9.41
C GLY A 186 -10.48 -9.44 8.43
N ALA A 187 -9.92 -10.28 7.54
CA ALA A 187 -10.72 -11.07 6.60
C ALA A 187 -11.67 -12.07 7.30
N LYS A 188 -11.34 -12.54 8.50
CA LYS A 188 -12.19 -13.45 9.26
C LYS A 188 -13.50 -12.81 9.75
N ALA A 189 -13.56 -11.48 9.77
CA ALA A 189 -14.79 -10.77 10.11
C ALA A 189 -15.96 -11.08 9.16
N LEU A 190 -15.68 -11.59 7.94
CA LEU A 190 -16.72 -12.06 7.02
C LEU A 190 -17.63 -13.12 7.63
N GLU A 191 -17.12 -13.98 8.51
CA GLU A 191 -17.91 -15.04 9.15
C GLU A 191 -18.99 -14.50 10.09
N MET A 192 -18.86 -13.25 10.55
CA MET A 192 -19.78 -12.61 11.50
C MET A 192 -20.74 -11.62 10.84
N ILE A 193 -20.59 -11.37 9.55
CA ILE A 193 -21.42 -10.40 8.80
C ILE A 193 -22.88 -10.87 8.76
N GLN A 194 -23.81 -9.94 9.02
CA GLN A 194 -25.25 -10.14 8.98
C GLN A 194 -25.90 -9.26 7.91
N ASP A 195 -27.21 -9.47 7.73
CA ASP A 195 -27.99 -8.62 6.82
C ASP A 195 -28.04 -7.19 7.36
N GLY A 196 -27.78 -6.22 6.46
CA GLY A 196 -27.76 -4.79 6.80
C GLY A 196 -26.47 -4.30 7.47
N ASP A 197 -25.50 -5.17 7.79
CA ASP A 197 -24.24 -4.73 8.37
C ASP A 197 -23.47 -3.83 7.39
N PRO A 198 -22.99 -2.64 7.81
CA PRO A 198 -22.26 -1.74 6.95
C PRO A 198 -20.81 -2.19 6.72
N ILE A 199 -20.43 -2.33 5.45
CA ILE A 199 -19.07 -2.63 5.00
C ILE A 199 -18.54 -1.45 4.22
N LEU A 200 -17.37 -0.93 4.60
CA LEU A 200 -16.67 0.11 3.85
C LEU A 200 -15.72 -0.52 2.83
N ILE A 201 -15.90 -0.21 1.56
CA ILE A 201 -14.96 -0.51 0.48
C ILE A 201 -14.21 0.76 0.13
N SER A 202 -12.89 0.79 0.43
CA SER A 202 -12.05 1.97 0.27
C SER A 202 -10.97 1.77 -0.78
N GLU A 203 -10.92 2.65 -1.76
CA GLU A 203 -9.93 2.66 -2.83
C GLU A 203 -8.92 3.79 -2.63
N GLY A 204 -7.63 3.50 -2.79
CA GLY A 204 -6.56 4.50 -2.66
C GLY A 204 -6.30 5.35 -3.90
N CYS A 205 -7.10 5.21 -4.95
CA CYS A 205 -6.97 5.94 -6.20
C CYS A 205 -8.33 6.40 -6.72
N THR A 206 -8.29 7.38 -7.63
CA THR A 206 -9.47 7.95 -8.30
C THR A 206 -9.54 7.51 -9.77
N HIS A 207 -9.33 6.23 -10.04
CA HIS A 207 -9.45 5.73 -11.41
C HIS A 207 -10.92 5.73 -11.89
N HIS A 208 -11.10 5.83 -13.19
CA HIS A 208 -12.44 5.76 -13.79
C HIS A 208 -13.03 4.36 -13.56
N ARG A 209 -14.12 4.28 -12.80
CA ARG A 209 -14.90 3.06 -12.60
C ARG A 209 -15.55 2.66 -13.93
N GLN A 210 -15.35 1.42 -14.34
CA GLN A 210 -15.96 0.85 -15.54
C GLN A 210 -16.89 -0.31 -15.14
N CYS A 211 -17.76 -0.73 -16.04
CA CYS A 211 -18.57 -1.94 -15.84
C CYS A 211 -17.68 -3.14 -15.54
N GLY A 212 -18.02 -3.86 -14.46
CA GLY A 212 -17.23 -4.99 -13.97
C GLY A 212 -16.07 -4.60 -13.08
N ASP A 213 -16.09 -3.40 -12.50
CA ASP A 213 -15.12 -2.95 -11.51
C ASP A 213 -15.05 -3.90 -10.29
N ILE A 214 -13.82 -4.14 -9.80
CA ILE A 214 -13.60 -5.07 -8.68
C ILE A 214 -14.26 -4.55 -7.41
N GLY A 215 -14.02 -3.28 -7.06
CA GLY A 215 -14.41 -2.73 -5.78
C GLY A 215 -15.92 -2.51 -5.67
N THR A 216 -16.52 -1.97 -6.72
CA THR A 216 -17.92 -1.52 -6.67
C THR A 216 -18.94 -2.55 -7.14
N GLU A 217 -18.54 -3.53 -7.95
CA GLU A 217 -19.45 -4.55 -8.48
C GLU A 217 -19.08 -5.97 -8.02
N LYS A 218 -17.89 -6.45 -8.38
CA LYS A 218 -17.53 -7.87 -8.18
C LYS A 218 -17.37 -8.24 -6.71
N LEU A 219 -16.71 -7.39 -5.93
CA LEU A 219 -16.43 -7.69 -4.53
C LEU A 219 -17.69 -7.73 -3.66
N PRO A 220 -18.63 -6.76 -3.78
CA PRO A 220 -19.94 -6.86 -3.14
C PRO A 220 -20.68 -8.16 -3.47
N ASP A 221 -20.69 -8.57 -4.75
CA ASP A 221 -21.36 -9.80 -5.16
C ASP A 221 -20.67 -11.06 -4.59
N TRP A 222 -19.35 -11.10 -4.56
CA TRP A 222 -18.61 -12.21 -3.97
C TRP A 222 -18.80 -12.30 -2.46
N ILE A 223 -18.87 -11.15 -1.75
CA ILE A 223 -19.17 -11.13 -0.31
C ILE A 223 -20.58 -11.66 -0.04
N ARG A 224 -21.59 -11.19 -0.80
CA ARG A 224 -22.96 -11.72 -0.67
C ARG A 224 -23.04 -13.21 -0.96
N GLN A 225 -22.37 -13.68 -2.00
CA GLN A 225 -22.32 -15.11 -2.35
C GLN A 225 -21.63 -15.95 -1.28
N TYR A 226 -20.55 -15.44 -0.68
CA TYR A 226 -19.80 -16.15 0.35
C TYR A 226 -20.53 -16.22 1.67
N THR A 227 -21.06 -15.08 2.13
CA THR A 227 -21.73 -14.98 3.45
C THR A 227 -23.17 -15.48 3.42
N GLY A 228 -23.81 -15.50 2.25
CA GLY A 228 -25.27 -15.72 2.12
C GLY A 228 -26.10 -14.60 2.71
N LYS A 229 -25.51 -13.42 2.95
CA LYS A 229 -26.11 -12.25 3.60
C LYS A 229 -26.17 -11.06 2.63
N ALA A 230 -26.96 -10.06 3.00
CA ALA A 230 -27.13 -8.81 2.27
C ALA A 230 -26.61 -7.61 3.09
N PRO A 231 -25.29 -7.46 3.28
CA PRO A 231 -24.72 -6.28 3.92
C PRO A 231 -24.90 -5.03 3.08
N GLU A 232 -24.79 -3.87 3.73
CA GLU A 232 -24.80 -2.56 3.09
C GLU A 232 -23.36 -2.15 2.73
N PHE A 233 -23.15 -1.65 1.50
CA PHE A 233 -21.82 -1.27 1.04
C PHE A 233 -21.68 0.24 0.88
N HIS A 234 -20.66 0.81 1.54
CA HIS A 234 -20.26 2.20 1.37
C HIS A 234 -18.93 2.26 0.65
N PHE A 235 -18.71 3.31 -0.15
CA PHE A 235 -17.54 3.40 -1.03
C PHE A 235 -16.82 4.73 -0.84
N THR A 236 -15.49 4.68 -0.69
CA THR A 236 -14.62 5.86 -0.71
C THR A 236 -13.50 5.70 -1.72
N SER A 237 -12.93 6.80 -2.21
CA SER A 237 -11.86 6.78 -3.20
C SER A 237 -10.81 7.86 -2.96
N GLY A 238 -9.58 7.62 -3.44
CA GLY A 238 -8.48 8.57 -3.32
C GLY A 238 -8.06 8.83 -1.87
N THR A 239 -8.09 10.09 -1.47
CA THR A 239 -7.74 10.53 -0.12
C THR A 239 -8.92 10.51 0.86
N GLU A 240 -10.13 10.24 0.37
CA GLU A 240 -11.35 10.18 1.17
C GLU A 240 -11.37 8.89 2.00
N PHE A 241 -10.85 8.97 3.22
CA PHE A 241 -10.98 7.90 4.21
C PHE A 241 -11.63 8.51 5.46
N PRO A 242 -12.77 7.97 5.97
CA PRO A 242 -13.46 8.55 7.10
C PRO A 242 -12.58 8.58 8.36
N GLU A 243 -12.64 9.67 9.12
CA GLU A 243 -11.99 9.74 10.44
C GLU A 243 -12.69 8.84 11.46
N ASP A 244 -14.02 8.81 11.42
CA ASP A 244 -14.84 7.91 12.22
C ASP A 244 -15.27 6.72 11.37
N VAL A 245 -14.76 5.54 11.70
CA VAL A 245 -15.08 4.26 11.08
C VAL A 245 -15.85 3.32 12.02
N SER A 246 -16.20 3.78 13.22
CA SER A 246 -16.85 2.97 14.26
C SER A 246 -18.20 2.37 13.84
N GLY A 247 -18.86 2.99 12.86
CA GLY A 247 -20.11 2.51 12.29
C GLY A 247 -19.99 1.27 11.39
N TYR A 248 -18.77 0.87 10.97
CA TYR A 248 -18.57 -0.25 10.06
C TYR A 248 -18.27 -1.56 10.77
N LYS A 249 -18.68 -2.69 10.16
CA LYS A 249 -18.35 -4.04 10.64
C LYS A 249 -17.09 -4.60 10.01
N LEU A 250 -16.73 -4.11 8.84
CA LEU A 250 -15.54 -4.50 8.08
C LEU A 250 -15.13 -3.37 7.14
N ILE A 251 -13.83 -3.13 7.05
CA ILE A 251 -13.23 -2.27 6.03
C ILE A 251 -12.46 -3.15 5.05
N VAL A 252 -12.77 -3.01 3.76
CA VAL A 252 -12.07 -3.70 2.67
C VAL A 252 -11.36 -2.68 1.81
N HIS A 253 -10.03 -2.57 1.96
CA HIS A 253 -9.23 -1.61 1.23
C HIS A 253 -8.66 -2.23 -0.05
N CYS A 254 -8.46 -1.44 -1.11
CA CYS A 254 -7.70 -1.91 -2.28
C CYS A 254 -6.22 -2.14 -1.92
N GLY A 255 -5.40 -2.61 -2.86
CA GLY A 255 -3.96 -2.84 -2.64
C GLY A 255 -3.14 -1.59 -2.29
N GLY A 256 -3.73 -0.41 -2.35
CA GLY A 256 -3.08 0.85 -1.95
C GLY A 256 -1.85 1.21 -2.79
N CYS A 257 -1.78 0.79 -4.06
CA CYS A 257 -0.61 0.99 -4.90
C CYS A 257 -0.25 2.48 -5.10
N MET A 258 -1.25 3.36 -5.15
CA MET A 258 -1.09 4.81 -5.30
C MET A 258 -0.85 5.54 -3.97
N LEU A 259 -1.15 4.91 -2.84
CA LEU A 259 -0.90 5.48 -1.52
C LEU A 259 0.54 5.20 -1.09
N ASN A 260 1.13 6.12 -0.33
CA ASN A 260 2.39 5.86 0.34
C ASN A 260 2.19 4.95 1.57
N ALA A 261 3.29 4.39 2.11
CA ALA A 261 3.22 3.45 3.23
C ALA A 261 2.69 4.10 4.52
N ARG A 262 2.94 5.39 4.73
CA ARG A 262 2.44 6.13 5.91
C ARG A 262 0.93 6.27 5.89
N GLU A 263 0.36 6.67 4.75
CA GLU A 263 -1.09 6.78 4.61
C GLU A 263 -1.77 5.42 4.83
N MET A 264 -1.20 4.34 4.28
CA MET A 264 -1.72 2.99 4.54
C MET A 264 -1.64 2.61 6.02
N LYS A 265 -0.52 2.88 6.68
CA LYS A 265 -0.37 2.65 8.13
C LYS A 265 -1.33 3.51 8.95
N SER A 266 -1.55 4.77 8.55
CA SER A 266 -2.51 5.68 9.21
C SER A 266 -3.94 5.13 9.14
N ARG A 267 -4.38 4.64 7.96
CA ARG A 267 -5.70 4.02 7.79
C ARG A 267 -5.85 2.75 8.61
N LEU A 268 -4.82 1.88 8.59
CA LEU A 268 -4.80 0.65 9.41
C LEU A 268 -4.88 0.96 10.90
N ARG A 269 -4.13 1.98 11.36
CA ARG A 269 -4.16 2.43 12.76
C ARG A 269 -5.53 2.99 13.13
N SER A 270 -6.09 3.87 12.29
CA SER A 270 -7.43 4.44 12.53
C SER A 270 -8.51 3.37 12.66
N ALA A 271 -8.43 2.30 11.87
CA ALA A 271 -9.33 1.17 11.98
C ALA A 271 -9.08 0.37 13.28
N ALA A 272 -7.80 0.12 13.63
CA ALA A 272 -7.43 -0.63 14.83
C ALA A 272 -7.81 0.11 16.13
N ASP A 273 -7.56 1.43 16.20
CA ASP A 273 -7.89 2.26 17.36
C ASP A 273 -9.40 2.30 17.64
N GLN A 274 -10.22 2.07 16.61
CA GLN A 274 -11.67 2.00 16.70
C GLN A 274 -12.20 0.54 16.73
N GLU A 275 -11.29 -0.43 16.85
CA GLU A 275 -11.60 -1.87 16.90
C GLU A 275 -12.36 -2.40 15.67
N ILE A 276 -12.18 -1.76 14.51
CA ILE A 276 -12.84 -2.18 13.27
C ILE A 276 -11.91 -3.07 12.45
N PRO A 277 -12.31 -4.30 12.12
CA PRO A 277 -11.53 -5.19 11.26
C PRO A 277 -11.27 -4.55 9.89
N MET A 278 -10.01 -4.59 9.45
CA MET A 278 -9.63 -4.08 8.14
C MET A 278 -8.83 -5.13 7.38
N THR A 279 -9.19 -5.35 6.13
CA THR A 279 -8.52 -6.26 5.20
C THR A 279 -8.30 -5.60 3.84
N ASN A 280 -7.70 -6.32 2.87
CA ASN A 280 -7.60 -5.83 1.51
C ASN A 280 -8.22 -6.80 0.48
N TYR A 281 -8.43 -6.30 -0.74
CA TYR A 281 -9.05 -7.05 -1.84
C TYR A 281 -8.42 -8.43 -2.04
N GLY A 282 -7.09 -8.49 -2.17
CA GLY A 282 -6.40 -9.75 -2.44
C GLY A 282 -6.49 -10.77 -1.33
N ILE A 283 -6.34 -10.31 -0.07
CA ILE A 283 -6.46 -11.16 1.11
C ILE A 283 -7.89 -11.66 1.24
N LEU A 284 -8.89 -10.78 1.09
CA LEU A 284 -10.29 -11.15 1.20
C LEU A 284 -10.70 -12.14 0.12
N ILE A 285 -10.30 -11.91 -1.14
CA ILE A 285 -10.56 -12.85 -2.24
C ILE A 285 -9.88 -14.20 -1.96
N ALA A 286 -8.62 -14.19 -1.54
CA ALA A 286 -7.90 -15.43 -1.18
C ALA A 286 -8.56 -16.16 -0.02
N TYR A 287 -9.09 -15.44 0.98
CA TYR A 287 -9.83 -16.01 2.10
C TYR A 287 -11.12 -16.69 1.63
N MET A 288 -11.98 -15.97 0.91
CA MET A 288 -13.25 -16.50 0.38
C MET A 288 -13.06 -17.72 -0.54
N LYS A 289 -11.92 -17.81 -1.21
CA LYS A 289 -11.61 -18.92 -2.12
C LYS A 289 -10.77 -20.04 -1.48
N GLY A 290 -10.46 -19.95 -0.17
CA GLY A 290 -9.68 -20.97 0.53
C GLY A 290 -8.18 -21.01 0.18
N ILE A 291 -7.67 -19.98 -0.51
CA ILE A 291 -6.29 -19.90 -1.03
C ILE A 291 -5.36 -19.15 -0.06
N LEU A 292 -5.91 -18.46 0.94
CA LEU A 292 -5.15 -17.53 1.79
C LEU A 292 -3.94 -18.21 2.47
N LYS A 293 -4.12 -19.41 3.01
CA LYS A 293 -3.03 -20.15 3.68
C LYS A 293 -1.84 -20.40 2.73
N ARG A 294 -2.12 -20.83 1.49
CA ARG A 294 -1.09 -21.04 0.45
C ARG A 294 -0.37 -19.74 0.12
N SER A 295 -1.13 -18.66 -0.06
CA SER A 295 -0.60 -17.36 -0.46
C SER A 295 0.26 -16.72 0.62
N MET A 296 -0.10 -16.89 1.89
CA MET A 296 0.67 -16.41 3.05
C MET A 296 1.96 -17.21 3.23
N GLY A 297 1.92 -18.54 3.09
CA GLY A 297 3.09 -19.40 3.14
C GLY A 297 4.12 -19.08 2.05
N ALA A 298 3.67 -18.52 0.92
CA ALA A 298 4.56 -18.06 -0.14
C ALA A 298 5.40 -16.82 0.24
N LEU A 299 5.07 -16.12 1.33
CA LEU A 299 5.74 -14.90 1.76
C LEU A 299 6.79 -15.12 2.85
N GLU A 300 7.05 -16.35 3.23
CA GLU A 300 8.15 -16.66 4.14
C GLU A 300 9.48 -16.46 3.38
N PRO A 301 10.43 -15.68 3.96
CA PRO A 301 11.75 -15.48 3.35
C PRO A 301 12.45 -16.80 3.09
N ILE A 302 13.16 -16.90 1.98
CA ILE A 302 14.01 -18.05 1.69
C ILE A 302 15.20 -18.01 2.67
N ARG A 303 15.33 -19.02 3.51
CA ARG A 303 16.45 -19.19 4.44
C ARG A 303 17.75 -19.53 3.72
#